data_99c996c10d55a7826c32fc16ea9147c1
#
_entry.id   99c996c10d55a7826c32fc16ea9147c1
#
_cell.length_a   1.000
_cell.length_b   1.000
_cell.length_c   1.000
_cell.angle_alpha   90.00
_cell.angle_beta   90.00
_cell.angle_gamma   90.00
#
_symmetry.space_group_name_H-M   'P 1'
#
loop_
_entity.id
_entity.type
_entity.pdbx_description
1 polymer ?
#
loop_
_entity_poly.entity_id
_entity_poly.type
_entity_poly.pdbx_seq_one_letter_code
_entity_poly.pdbx_strand_id
1 'polypeptide(L)'
;PPGSGKSLAARRLPSIPPPLSGGEVLEVARIAGACGAPGFRIASKRPFRAPHHTVSAAGLVGGGNPLRPGEITLAHRGVLFLDELCEFRRDALEALREPLESGEVALSRANSRQVLPARIALVAAANPGPCGRGEDDPDCECATAAIRRYRALLSGALADRIDMIVAVAQPSAESMAGAPGENSKEVRRRVLFAREVMYDRLGEGRTNASATAA
;
A
#
# COMPACT_ATOMS: atom_id res chain seq x y z
N PRO A 1 -8.05 -4.35 15.85
CA PRO A 1 -7.39 -4.23 17.16
C PRO A 1 -5.89 -4.50 17.04
N PRO A 2 -5.05 -4.08 18.01
CA PRO A 2 -3.65 -4.45 18.11
C PRO A 2 -3.50 -5.99 18.19
N GLY A 3 -2.38 -6.54 17.69
CA GLY A 3 -2.12 -7.98 17.76
C GLY A 3 -2.94 -8.87 16.80
N SER A 4 -3.77 -8.31 15.93
CA SER A 4 -4.60 -9.07 14.99
C SER A 4 -3.85 -9.58 13.73
N GLY A 5 -2.53 -9.42 13.64
CA GLY A 5 -1.73 -9.93 12.53
C GLY A 5 -1.79 -9.11 11.23
N LYS A 6 -2.34 -7.88 11.24
CA LYS A 6 -2.46 -7.00 10.05
C LYS A 6 -1.14 -6.82 9.31
N SER A 7 -0.09 -6.43 10.01
CA SER A 7 1.24 -6.21 9.43
C SER A 7 1.87 -7.50 8.89
N LEU A 8 1.61 -8.64 9.54
CA LEU A 8 2.07 -9.95 9.07
C LEU A 8 1.36 -10.34 7.76
N ALA A 9 0.04 -10.15 7.68
CA ALA A 9 -0.74 -10.38 6.46
C ALA A 9 -0.25 -9.49 5.32
N ALA A 10 -0.06 -8.18 5.58
CA ALA A 10 0.45 -7.23 4.59
C ALA A 10 1.81 -7.65 3.99
N ARG A 11 2.74 -8.15 4.80
CA ARG A 11 4.05 -8.64 4.35
C ARG A 11 3.97 -9.87 3.45
N ARG A 12 2.86 -10.62 3.46
CA ARG A 12 2.63 -11.78 2.58
C ARG A 12 2.08 -11.37 1.21
N LEU A 13 1.44 -10.21 1.10
CA LEU A 13 0.81 -9.75 -0.14
C LEU A 13 1.73 -9.76 -1.37
N PRO A 14 3.01 -9.34 -1.32
CA PRO A 14 3.87 -9.37 -2.51
C PRO A 14 4.09 -10.76 -3.12
N SER A 15 3.82 -11.84 -2.36
CA SER A 15 3.97 -13.21 -2.82
C SER A 15 2.73 -13.77 -3.55
N ILE A 16 1.61 -13.05 -3.51
CA ILE A 16 0.31 -13.50 -4.02
C ILE A 16 0.05 -13.08 -5.47
N PRO A 17 0.32 -11.83 -5.91
CA PRO A 17 0.09 -11.41 -7.28
C PRO A 17 0.95 -12.17 -8.29
N PRO A 18 0.62 -12.10 -9.60
CA PRO A 18 1.46 -12.64 -10.66
C PRO A 18 2.93 -12.18 -10.55
N PRO A 19 3.90 -12.97 -10.98
CA PRO A 19 5.28 -12.52 -11.07
C PRO A 19 5.38 -11.26 -11.94
N LEU A 20 6.44 -10.48 -11.76
CA LEU A 20 6.72 -9.35 -12.64
C LEU A 20 6.91 -9.85 -14.08
N SER A 21 6.29 -9.20 -15.04
CA SER A 21 6.61 -9.40 -16.46
C SER A 21 8.00 -8.85 -16.79
N GLY A 22 8.58 -9.23 -17.94
CA GLY A 22 9.89 -8.73 -18.35
C GLY A 22 9.96 -7.20 -18.40
N GLY A 23 8.91 -6.53 -18.88
CA GLY A 23 8.79 -5.07 -18.88
C GLY A 23 8.75 -4.49 -17.46
N GLU A 24 7.93 -5.05 -16.58
CA GLU A 24 7.83 -4.64 -15.18
C GLU A 24 9.15 -4.81 -14.42
N VAL A 25 9.90 -5.88 -14.70
CA VAL A 25 11.24 -6.12 -14.14
C VAL A 25 12.19 -4.97 -14.51
N LEU A 26 12.16 -4.54 -15.79
CA LEU A 26 13.01 -3.44 -16.26
C LEU A 26 12.63 -2.10 -15.62
N GLU A 27 11.32 -1.82 -15.44
CA GLU A 27 10.84 -0.62 -14.75
C GLU A 27 11.37 -0.57 -13.31
N VAL A 28 11.19 -1.64 -12.55
CA VAL A 28 11.67 -1.75 -11.16
C VAL A 28 13.19 -1.64 -11.08
N ALA A 29 13.89 -2.29 -12.01
CA ALA A 29 15.33 -2.25 -12.07
C ALA A 29 15.90 -0.85 -12.35
N ARG A 30 15.27 -0.08 -13.25
CA ARG A 30 15.64 1.32 -13.52
C ARG A 30 15.50 2.20 -12.29
N ILE A 31 14.41 2.04 -11.53
CA ILE A 31 14.18 2.79 -10.27
C ILE A 31 15.28 2.45 -9.27
N ALA A 32 15.58 1.17 -9.05
CA ALA A 32 16.62 0.73 -8.13
C ALA A 32 18.00 1.26 -8.54
N GLY A 33 18.33 1.25 -9.82
CA GLY A 33 19.57 1.80 -10.36
C GLY A 33 19.69 3.31 -10.14
N ALA A 34 18.62 4.07 -10.34
CA ALA A 34 18.58 5.51 -10.10
C ALA A 34 18.79 5.88 -8.62
N CYS A 35 18.50 4.97 -7.70
CA CYS A 35 18.71 5.16 -6.26
C CYS A 35 20.12 4.78 -5.79
N GLY A 36 20.99 4.33 -6.70
CA GLY A 36 22.36 3.93 -6.34
C GLY A 36 22.42 2.66 -5.49
N ALA A 37 21.42 1.78 -5.58
CA ALA A 37 21.43 0.51 -4.87
C ALA A 37 22.66 -0.31 -5.28
N PRO A 38 23.58 -0.66 -4.36
CA PRO A 38 24.76 -1.44 -4.69
C PRO A 38 24.34 -2.84 -5.14
N GLY A 39 24.88 -3.29 -6.27
CA GLY A 39 24.57 -4.62 -6.83
C GLY A 39 23.22 -4.64 -7.52
N PHE A 40 23.17 -4.25 -8.79
CA PHE A 40 22.00 -4.38 -9.64
C PHE A 40 21.56 -5.86 -9.68
N ARG A 41 20.62 -6.21 -8.83
CA ARG A 41 19.92 -7.49 -8.91
C ARG A 41 18.61 -7.28 -9.63
N ILE A 42 18.44 -8.00 -10.72
CA ILE A 42 17.14 -8.09 -11.39
C ILE A 42 16.10 -8.49 -10.35
N ALA A 43 15.14 -7.62 -10.07
CA ALA A 43 14.13 -7.86 -9.07
C ALA A 43 13.24 -9.05 -9.50
N SER A 44 13.42 -10.19 -8.85
CA SER A 44 12.56 -11.38 -9.06
C SER A 44 11.24 -11.30 -8.27
N LYS A 45 11.11 -10.33 -7.38
CA LYS A 45 9.95 -10.16 -6.50
C LYS A 45 9.41 -8.74 -6.61
N ARG A 46 8.10 -8.61 -6.45
CA ARG A 46 7.45 -7.30 -6.36
C ARG A 46 7.98 -6.51 -5.16
N PRO A 47 8.28 -5.21 -5.31
CA PRO A 47 8.72 -4.37 -4.20
C PRO A 47 7.69 -4.36 -3.07
N PHE A 48 8.20 -4.27 -1.84
CA PHE A 48 7.41 -4.04 -0.63
C PHE A 48 8.05 -2.91 0.15
N ARG A 49 7.32 -1.80 0.26
CA ARG A 49 7.77 -0.63 1.02
C ARG A 49 6.83 -0.41 2.19
N ALA A 50 7.40 -0.21 3.37
CA ALA A 50 6.65 0.04 4.60
C ALA A 50 7.33 1.18 5.35
N PRO A 51 7.13 2.44 4.90
CA PRO A 51 7.68 3.58 5.59
C PRO A 51 7.06 3.72 6.98
N HIS A 52 7.84 4.22 7.93
CA HIS A 52 7.35 4.56 9.25
C HIS A 52 6.38 5.76 9.18
N HIS A 53 5.39 5.84 10.06
CA HIS A 53 4.37 6.90 10.04
C HIS A 53 4.95 8.33 10.20
N THR A 54 6.18 8.47 10.70
CA THR A 54 6.89 9.76 10.78
C THR A 54 7.46 10.25 9.45
N VAL A 55 7.32 9.48 8.36
CA VAL A 55 7.80 9.88 7.04
C VAL A 55 7.14 11.20 6.61
N SER A 56 7.93 12.09 6.02
CA SER A 56 7.41 13.35 5.46
C SER A 56 6.77 13.13 4.08
N ALA A 57 5.96 14.10 3.62
CA ALA A 57 5.44 14.11 2.25
C ALA A 57 6.59 13.98 1.21
N ALA A 58 7.70 14.68 1.41
CA ALA A 58 8.88 14.58 0.56
C ALA A 58 9.54 13.18 0.62
N GLY A 59 9.50 12.50 1.75
CA GLY A 59 9.96 11.12 1.88
C GLY A 59 9.10 10.14 1.10
N LEU A 60 7.77 10.37 1.05
CA LEU A 60 6.84 9.55 0.27
C LEU A 60 6.96 9.81 -1.22
N VAL A 61 6.89 11.07 -1.64
CA VAL A 61 6.83 11.47 -3.05
C VAL A 61 8.23 11.47 -3.67
N GLY A 62 9.20 11.95 -2.94
CA GLY A 62 10.56 12.17 -3.41
C GLY A 62 10.94 13.64 -3.40
N GLY A 63 12.16 13.94 -3.76
CA GLY A 63 12.70 15.29 -3.78
C GLY A 63 14.19 15.31 -3.52
N GLY A 64 14.67 16.41 -2.98
CA GLY A 64 16.09 16.54 -2.63
C GLY A 64 16.97 17.15 -3.75
N ASN A 65 18.25 17.30 -3.47
CA ASN A 65 19.26 17.75 -4.43
C ASN A 65 20.52 16.87 -4.24
N PRO A 66 20.80 15.93 -5.17
CA PRO A 66 20.05 15.63 -6.39
C PRO A 66 18.63 15.11 -6.12
N LEU A 67 17.78 15.18 -7.16
CA LEU A 67 16.41 14.69 -7.10
C LEU A 67 16.41 13.16 -6.89
N ARG A 68 15.69 12.69 -5.87
CA ARG A 68 15.61 11.27 -5.54
C ARG A 68 14.15 10.80 -5.48
N PRO A 69 13.83 9.60 -5.97
CA PRO A 69 12.52 9.02 -5.81
C PRO A 69 12.20 8.75 -4.35
N GLY A 70 10.92 8.93 -3.98
CA GLY A 70 10.38 8.60 -2.67
C GLY A 70 9.86 7.17 -2.58
N GLU A 71 9.28 6.83 -1.41
CA GLU A 71 8.77 5.49 -1.08
C GLU A 71 7.70 5.01 -2.05
N ILE A 72 6.89 5.92 -2.60
CA ILE A 72 5.83 5.61 -3.59
C ILE A 72 6.47 5.04 -4.87
N THR A 73 7.46 5.74 -5.44
CA THR A 73 8.17 5.27 -6.63
C THR A 73 8.97 4.00 -6.34
N LEU A 74 9.56 3.89 -5.16
CA LEU A 74 10.28 2.67 -4.74
C LEU A 74 9.35 1.45 -4.57
N ALA A 75 8.06 1.68 -4.36
CA ALA A 75 7.02 0.63 -4.31
C ALA A 75 6.43 0.29 -5.69
N HIS A 76 6.87 0.95 -6.76
CA HIS A 76 6.33 0.75 -8.11
C HIS A 76 6.25 -0.73 -8.50
N ARG A 77 5.10 -1.16 -9.09
CA ARG A 77 4.76 -2.56 -9.42
C ARG A 77 4.70 -3.50 -8.21
N GLY A 78 4.64 -2.94 -7.00
CA GLY A 78 4.62 -3.66 -5.74
C GLY A 78 3.59 -3.13 -4.76
N VAL A 79 3.92 -3.22 -3.48
CA VAL A 79 3.04 -2.84 -2.37
C VAL A 79 3.66 -1.70 -1.58
N LEU A 80 2.90 -0.63 -1.39
CA LEU A 80 3.16 0.38 -0.37
C LEU A 80 2.25 0.06 0.83
N PHE A 81 2.86 -0.29 1.95
CA PHE A 81 2.15 -0.61 3.18
C PHE A 81 2.30 0.52 4.20
N LEU A 82 1.17 1.08 4.61
CA LEU A 82 1.10 2.11 5.65
C LEU A 82 0.52 1.48 6.91
N ASP A 83 1.39 1.12 7.85
CA ASP A 83 0.94 0.66 9.16
C ASP A 83 0.58 1.85 10.04
N GLU A 84 -0.41 1.69 10.91
CA GLU A 84 -0.90 2.77 11.77
C GLU A 84 -1.31 4.01 10.96
N LEU A 85 -2.12 3.84 9.93
CA LEU A 85 -2.49 4.89 8.96
C LEU A 85 -2.87 6.22 9.60
N CYS A 86 -3.56 6.17 10.75
CA CYS A 86 -4.03 7.37 11.45
C CYS A 86 -2.93 8.14 12.18
N GLU A 87 -1.72 7.58 12.30
CA GLU A 87 -0.55 8.25 12.90
C GLU A 87 0.27 9.02 11.86
N PHE A 88 -0.01 8.83 10.57
CA PHE A 88 0.67 9.59 9.53
C PHE A 88 0.23 11.04 9.54
N ARG A 89 1.16 11.92 9.21
CA ARG A 89 0.88 13.34 9.01
C ARG A 89 -0.10 13.52 7.85
N ARG A 90 -1.01 14.48 8.02
CA ARG A 90 -2.04 14.76 7.01
C ARG A 90 -1.44 15.15 5.66
N ASP A 91 -0.37 15.97 5.65
CA ASP A 91 0.32 16.39 4.44
C ASP A 91 0.95 15.19 3.69
N ALA A 92 1.44 14.18 4.42
CA ALA A 92 1.97 12.96 3.86
C ALA A 92 0.87 12.09 3.22
N LEU A 93 -0.30 11.97 3.86
CA LEU A 93 -1.44 11.25 3.30
C LEU A 93 -2.04 11.94 2.08
N GLU A 94 -2.15 13.27 2.11
CA GLU A 94 -2.62 14.07 0.95
C GLU A 94 -1.71 13.91 -0.27
N ALA A 95 -0.40 13.76 -0.06
CA ALA A 95 0.57 13.56 -1.12
C ALA A 95 0.41 12.23 -1.89
N LEU A 96 -0.35 11.26 -1.35
CA LEU A 96 -0.65 10.00 -2.02
C LEU A 96 -1.75 10.12 -3.10
N ARG A 97 -2.57 11.17 -3.07
CA ARG A 97 -3.76 11.28 -3.93
C ARG A 97 -3.43 11.22 -5.41
N GLU A 98 -2.56 12.12 -5.87
CA GLU A 98 -2.18 12.22 -7.28
C GLU A 98 -1.52 10.91 -7.78
N PRO A 99 -0.54 10.32 -7.05
CA PRO A 99 0.06 9.04 -7.45
C PRO A 99 -0.93 7.87 -7.53
N LEU A 100 -1.92 7.81 -6.65
CA LEU A 100 -2.94 6.76 -6.68
C LEU A 100 -3.91 6.92 -7.87
N GLU A 101 -4.14 8.14 -8.35
CA GLU A 101 -4.96 8.41 -9.52
C GLU A 101 -4.22 8.20 -10.82
N SER A 102 -3.06 8.88 -10.95
CA SER A 102 -2.31 8.93 -12.21
C SER A 102 -1.40 7.72 -12.42
N GLY A 103 -0.99 7.04 -11.33
CA GLY A 103 0.08 6.04 -11.35
C GLY A 103 1.46 6.64 -11.55
N GLU A 104 1.61 7.93 -11.31
CA GLU A 104 2.84 8.70 -11.51
C GLU A 104 3.07 9.70 -10.37
N VAL A 105 4.32 10.09 -10.17
CA VAL A 105 4.75 11.16 -9.27
C VAL A 105 5.41 12.25 -10.08
N ALA A 106 4.87 13.46 -10.06
CA ALA A 106 5.47 14.62 -10.68
C ALA A 106 6.35 15.39 -9.69
N LEU A 107 7.65 15.40 -9.92
CA LEU A 107 8.62 16.18 -9.15
C LEU A 107 9.01 17.42 -9.95
N SER A 108 8.71 18.60 -9.41
CA SER A 108 9.03 19.89 -10.05
C SER A 108 10.05 20.65 -9.23
N ARG A 109 11.07 21.19 -9.88
CA ARG A 109 12.01 22.16 -9.35
C ARG A 109 12.24 23.28 -10.36
N ALA A 110 12.87 24.38 -9.92
CA ALA A 110 13.06 25.59 -10.71
C ALA A 110 13.54 25.33 -12.15
N ASN A 111 14.38 24.33 -12.38
CA ASN A 111 14.98 24.04 -13.69
C ASN A 111 14.76 22.59 -14.18
N SER A 112 13.94 21.77 -13.50
CA SER A 112 13.70 20.40 -13.92
C SER A 112 12.32 19.90 -13.47
N ARG A 113 11.63 19.26 -14.38
CA ARG A 113 10.41 18.48 -14.08
C ARG A 113 10.69 17.03 -14.43
N GLN A 114 10.50 16.14 -13.47
CA GLN A 114 10.61 14.70 -13.69
C GLN A 114 9.31 14.02 -13.32
N VAL A 115 8.87 13.10 -14.16
CA VAL A 115 7.73 12.24 -13.88
C VAL A 115 8.29 10.84 -13.63
N LEU A 116 7.97 10.30 -12.46
CA LEU A 116 8.42 8.99 -12.01
C LEU A 116 7.23 8.04 -11.92
N PRO A 117 7.37 6.78 -12.32
CA PRO A 117 6.28 5.83 -12.26
C PRO A 117 5.94 5.45 -10.81
N ALA A 118 4.63 5.32 -10.52
CA ALA A 118 4.10 5.10 -9.18
C ALA A 118 2.88 4.14 -9.16
N ARG A 119 2.84 3.15 -10.06
CA ARG A 119 1.76 2.15 -10.07
C ARG A 119 1.95 1.18 -8.91
N ILE A 120 1.24 1.43 -7.81
CA ILE A 120 1.37 0.68 -6.55
C ILE A 120 0.04 0.03 -6.18
N ALA A 121 0.11 -1.03 -5.37
CA ALA A 121 -1.00 -1.46 -4.54
C ALA A 121 -0.85 -0.82 -3.16
N LEU A 122 -1.74 0.12 -2.82
CA LEU A 122 -1.78 0.70 -1.49
C LEU A 122 -2.45 -0.29 -0.53
N VAL A 123 -1.77 -0.60 0.55
CA VAL A 123 -2.32 -1.36 1.67
C VAL A 123 -2.13 -0.53 2.93
N ALA A 124 -3.18 -0.33 3.68
CA ALA A 124 -3.12 0.41 4.93
C ALA A 124 -3.71 -0.39 6.08
N ALA A 125 -3.15 -0.24 7.26
CA ALA A 125 -3.71 -0.80 8.47
C ALA A 125 -4.00 0.33 9.46
N ALA A 126 -5.18 0.27 10.07
CA ALA A 126 -5.59 1.17 11.13
C ALA A 126 -6.19 0.39 12.30
N ASN A 127 -6.13 0.95 13.46
CA ASN A 127 -6.86 0.46 14.62
C ASN A 127 -8.28 1.04 14.62
N PRO A 128 -9.23 0.47 15.37
CA PRO A 128 -10.60 1.00 15.43
C PRO A 128 -10.72 2.37 16.10
N GLY A 129 -9.74 2.75 16.92
CA GLY A 129 -9.71 4.02 17.65
C GLY A 129 -8.32 4.36 18.14
N PRO A 130 -8.13 5.56 18.74
CA PRO A 130 -6.83 6.04 19.21
C PRO A 130 -6.17 5.16 20.28
N CYS A 131 -6.97 4.51 21.15
CA CYS A 131 -6.47 3.55 22.13
C CYS A 131 -6.29 2.14 21.59
N GLY A 132 -6.54 1.91 20.28
CA GLY A 132 -6.54 0.60 19.65
C GLY A 132 -7.86 -0.18 19.79
N ARG A 133 -8.83 0.33 20.54
CA ARG A 133 -10.17 -0.23 20.74
C ARG A 133 -11.21 0.53 19.91
N GLY A 134 -12.35 -0.10 19.65
CA GLY A 134 -13.48 0.56 19.00
C GLY A 134 -14.25 1.47 19.97
N GLU A 135 -15.11 2.34 19.45
CA GLU A 135 -15.98 3.21 20.25
C GLU A 135 -16.99 2.40 21.08
N ASP A 136 -17.41 1.25 20.53
CA ASP A 136 -18.37 0.35 21.19
C ASP A 136 -17.70 -0.60 22.21
N ASP A 137 -16.37 -0.53 22.36
CA ASP A 137 -15.65 -1.34 23.34
C ASP A 137 -15.85 -0.72 24.73
N PRO A 138 -16.39 -1.46 25.73
CA PRO A 138 -16.69 -0.94 27.06
C PRO A 138 -15.43 -0.43 27.80
N ASP A 139 -14.26 -0.90 27.44
CA ASP A 139 -12.99 -0.44 28.01
C ASP A 139 -12.37 0.74 27.23
N CYS A 140 -13.10 1.35 26.30
CA CYS A 140 -12.63 2.51 25.56
C CYS A 140 -12.82 3.79 26.37
N GLU A 141 -11.75 4.38 26.86
CA GLU A 141 -11.74 5.64 27.62
C GLU A 141 -11.48 6.88 26.76
N CYS A 142 -11.52 6.76 25.44
CA CYS A 142 -11.24 7.86 24.54
C CYS A 142 -12.34 8.92 24.57
N ALA A 143 -11.94 10.19 24.67
CA ALA A 143 -12.89 11.29 24.50
C ALA A 143 -13.49 11.27 23.09
N THR A 144 -14.80 11.54 22.97
CA THR A 144 -15.54 11.57 21.69
C THR A 144 -14.88 12.47 20.64
N ALA A 145 -14.27 13.58 21.05
CA ALA A 145 -13.54 14.47 20.17
C ALA A 145 -12.28 13.83 19.58
N ALA A 146 -11.58 12.98 20.36
CA ALA A 146 -10.41 12.25 19.90
C ALA A 146 -10.80 11.16 18.88
N ILE A 147 -11.89 10.43 19.15
CA ILE A 147 -12.44 9.43 18.22
C ILE A 147 -12.86 10.08 16.90
N ARG A 148 -13.59 11.20 16.94
CA ARG A 148 -13.97 11.95 15.74
C ARG A 148 -12.77 12.40 14.92
N ARG A 149 -11.73 12.94 15.56
CA ARG A 149 -10.50 13.37 14.90
C ARG A 149 -9.78 12.20 14.25
N TYR A 150 -9.70 11.06 14.93
CA TYR A 150 -9.10 9.84 14.42
C TYR A 150 -9.84 9.31 13.18
N ARG A 151 -11.17 9.24 13.24
CA ARG A 151 -12.02 8.83 12.11
C ARG A 151 -11.94 9.80 10.92
N ALA A 152 -11.78 11.09 11.19
CA ALA A 152 -11.63 12.10 10.14
C ALA A 152 -10.37 11.90 9.28
N LEU A 153 -9.34 11.22 9.80
CA LEU A 153 -8.16 10.84 9.02
C LEU A 153 -8.43 9.70 8.04
N LEU A 154 -9.38 8.82 8.37
CA LEU A 154 -9.84 7.73 7.52
C LEU A 154 -10.96 8.16 6.55
N SER A 155 -11.54 9.35 6.76
CA SER A 155 -12.54 9.95 5.89
C SER A 155 -11.89 11.04 5.04
N GLY A 156 -12.35 11.22 3.82
CA GLY A 156 -11.85 12.25 2.90
C GLY A 156 -11.19 11.65 1.67
N ALA A 157 -10.42 12.45 0.99
CA ALA A 157 -9.97 12.16 -0.37
C ALA A 157 -9.10 10.90 -0.53
N LEU A 158 -8.43 10.42 0.53
CA LEU A 158 -7.73 9.14 0.49
C LEU A 158 -8.71 7.97 0.61
N ALA A 159 -9.76 8.10 1.43
CA ALA A 159 -10.78 7.06 1.61
C ALA A 159 -11.50 6.73 0.29
N ASP A 160 -11.75 7.75 -0.54
CA ASP A 160 -12.38 7.59 -1.86
C ASP A 160 -11.51 6.81 -2.85
N ARG A 161 -10.23 6.60 -2.53
CA ARG A 161 -9.26 5.83 -3.33
C ARG A 161 -9.01 4.42 -2.79
N ILE A 162 -9.64 4.07 -1.68
CA ILE A 162 -9.53 2.74 -1.07
C ILE A 162 -10.71 1.89 -1.57
N ASP A 163 -10.42 0.95 -2.45
CA ASP A 163 -11.43 0.08 -3.07
C ASP A 163 -12.05 -0.92 -2.08
N MET A 164 -11.34 -1.28 -1.01
CA MET A 164 -11.76 -2.36 -0.11
C MET A 164 -11.35 -2.08 1.34
N ILE A 165 -12.31 -2.20 2.24
CA ILE A 165 -12.08 -2.14 3.68
C ILE A 165 -12.41 -3.50 4.28
N VAL A 166 -11.44 -4.08 5.01
CA VAL A 166 -11.58 -5.40 5.64
C VAL A 166 -11.44 -5.24 7.15
N ALA A 167 -12.49 -5.62 7.88
CA ALA A 167 -12.43 -5.72 9.34
C ALA A 167 -11.67 -6.99 9.74
N VAL A 168 -10.61 -6.83 10.55
CA VAL A 168 -9.79 -7.94 11.05
C VAL A 168 -10.01 -8.08 12.54
N ALA A 169 -10.62 -9.19 12.97
CA ALA A 169 -10.81 -9.51 14.38
C ALA A 169 -9.49 -9.98 15.02
N GLN A 170 -9.41 -9.88 16.34
CA GLN A 170 -8.32 -10.50 17.09
C GLN A 170 -8.49 -12.03 17.05
N PRO A 171 -7.42 -12.80 16.72
CA PRO A 171 -7.53 -14.24 16.70
C PRO A 171 -7.79 -14.79 18.11
N SER A 172 -8.67 -15.78 18.23
CA SER A 172 -8.90 -16.49 19.48
C SER A 172 -7.71 -17.43 19.79
N ALA A 173 -7.54 -17.79 21.06
CA ALA A 173 -6.52 -18.76 21.48
C ALA A 173 -6.69 -20.11 20.75
N GLU A 174 -7.93 -20.54 20.54
CA GLU A 174 -8.26 -21.76 19.77
C GLU A 174 -7.83 -21.64 18.31
N SER A 175 -8.07 -20.47 17.67
CA SER A 175 -7.65 -20.21 16.30
C SER A 175 -6.12 -20.21 16.15
N MET A 176 -5.40 -19.75 17.17
CA MET A 176 -3.93 -19.74 17.18
C MET A 176 -3.33 -21.13 17.41
N ALA A 177 -4.01 -21.99 18.17
CA ALA A 177 -3.61 -23.38 18.46
C ALA A 177 -4.10 -24.37 17.38
N GLY A 178 -4.97 -23.92 16.48
CA GLY A 178 -5.58 -24.74 15.44
C GLY A 178 -4.64 -25.11 14.28
N ALA A 179 -5.18 -25.83 13.31
CA ALA A 179 -4.46 -26.19 12.10
C ALA A 179 -4.01 -24.92 11.32
N PRO A 180 -2.85 -24.98 10.63
CA PRO A 180 -2.42 -23.88 9.78
C PRO A 180 -3.49 -23.51 8.74
N GLY A 181 -3.70 -22.23 8.54
CA GLY A 181 -4.57 -21.76 7.48
C GLY A 181 -4.00 -22.00 6.08
N GLU A 182 -4.74 -21.59 5.07
CA GLU A 182 -4.36 -21.74 3.67
C GLU A 182 -2.99 -21.07 3.38
N ASN A 183 -2.12 -21.76 2.68
CA ASN A 183 -0.80 -21.23 2.36
C ASN A 183 -0.85 -20.24 1.17
N SER A 184 0.14 -19.34 1.11
CA SER A 184 0.20 -18.30 0.07
C SER A 184 0.26 -18.85 -1.37
N LYS A 185 0.69 -20.11 -1.57
CA LYS A 185 0.77 -20.74 -2.90
C LYS A 185 -0.64 -21.06 -3.43
N GLU A 186 -1.51 -21.56 -2.56
CA GLU A 186 -2.91 -21.85 -2.89
C GLU A 186 -3.69 -20.56 -3.16
N VAL A 187 -3.54 -19.56 -2.28
CA VAL A 187 -4.13 -18.23 -2.50
C VAL A 187 -3.66 -17.65 -3.82
N ARG A 188 -2.37 -17.71 -4.13
CA ARG A 188 -1.80 -17.24 -5.38
C ARG A 188 -2.42 -17.91 -6.60
N ARG A 189 -2.66 -19.22 -6.57
CA ARG A 189 -3.29 -19.95 -7.68
C ARG A 189 -4.67 -19.38 -8.00
N ARG A 190 -5.50 -19.10 -6.98
CA ARG A 190 -6.81 -18.46 -7.17
C ARG A 190 -6.68 -17.04 -7.72
N VAL A 191 -5.72 -16.27 -7.25
CA VAL A 191 -5.47 -14.91 -7.73
C VAL A 191 -5.02 -14.91 -9.20
N LEU A 192 -4.17 -15.85 -9.60
CA LEU A 192 -3.75 -15.99 -10.99
C LEU A 192 -4.96 -16.28 -11.89
N PHE A 193 -5.79 -17.25 -11.53
CA PHE A 193 -7.01 -17.56 -12.27
C PHE A 193 -7.97 -16.35 -12.38
N ALA A 194 -8.21 -15.65 -11.26
CA ALA A 194 -9.03 -14.45 -11.26
C ALA A 194 -8.46 -13.33 -12.15
N ARG A 195 -7.13 -13.23 -12.25
CA ARG A 195 -6.45 -12.29 -13.16
C ARG A 195 -6.60 -12.66 -14.62
N GLU A 196 -6.54 -13.93 -14.96
CA GLU A 196 -6.82 -14.41 -16.34
C GLU A 196 -8.23 -14.02 -16.76
N VAL A 197 -9.24 -14.37 -15.96
CA VAL A 197 -10.64 -13.97 -16.24
C VAL A 197 -10.81 -12.46 -16.37
N MET A 198 -10.09 -11.69 -15.58
CA MET A 198 -10.13 -10.23 -15.64
C MET A 198 -9.48 -9.69 -16.92
N TYR A 199 -8.37 -10.26 -17.37
CA TYR A 199 -7.69 -9.88 -18.61
C TYR A 199 -8.52 -10.22 -19.83
N ASP A 200 -9.20 -11.36 -19.84
CA ASP A 200 -10.13 -11.74 -20.91
C ASP A 200 -11.27 -10.72 -21.07
N ARG A 201 -11.74 -10.16 -19.94
CA ARG A 201 -12.83 -9.17 -19.93
C ARG A 201 -12.37 -7.74 -20.24
N LEU A 202 -11.24 -7.31 -19.70
CA LEU A 202 -10.81 -5.91 -19.72
C LEU A 202 -9.65 -5.63 -20.67
N GLY A 203 -9.02 -6.67 -21.21
CA GLY A 203 -7.76 -6.60 -21.94
C GLY A 203 -6.53 -6.74 -21.05
N GLU A 204 -5.43 -7.17 -21.64
CA GLU A 204 -4.18 -7.45 -20.94
C GLU A 204 -3.66 -6.21 -20.18
N GLY A 205 -3.19 -6.44 -18.97
CA GLY A 205 -2.63 -5.39 -18.09
C GLY A 205 -3.65 -4.48 -17.40
N ARG A 206 -4.96 -4.62 -17.71
CA ARG A 206 -6.02 -3.86 -17.02
C ARG A 206 -6.55 -4.62 -15.80
N THR A 207 -7.02 -3.87 -14.81
CA THR A 207 -7.59 -4.41 -13.58
C THR A 207 -8.95 -3.80 -13.30
N ASN A 208 -9.73 -4.40 -12.40
CA ASN A 208 -11.02 -3.84 -11.99
C ASN A 208 -10.88 -2.40 -11.46
N ALA A 209 -9.80 -2.10 -10.73
CA ALA A 209 -9.52 -0.75 -10.24
C ALA A 209 -9.22 0.27 -11.37
N SER A 210 -8.83 -0.21 -12.57
CA SER A 210 -8.60 0.64 -13.74
C SER A 210 -9.76 0.61 -14.75
N ALA A 211 -10.84 -0.12 -14.44
CA ALA A 211 -12.02 -0.18 -15.30
C ALA A 211 -12.83 1.12 -15.15
N THR A 212 -13.10 1.78 -16.27
CA THR A 212 -14.10 2.85 -16.32
C THR A 212 -15.49 2.24 -16.34
N ALA A 213 -16.46 2.89 -15.67
CA ALA A 213 -17.85 2.54 -15.86
C ALA A 213 -18.19 2.67 -17.36
N ALA A 214 -18.77 1.60 -17.92
CA ALA A 214 -19.26 1.59 -19.29
C ALA A 214 -20.59 2.32 -19.37
#